data_fd18c2f65de2105dd0b64a2e1c8f0344
#
_entry.id   fd18c2f65de2105dd0b64a2e1c8f0344
#
_cell.length_a   1.000
_cell.length_b   1.000
_cell.length_c   1.000
_cell.angle_alpha   90.00
_cell.angle_beta   90.00
_cell.angle_gamma   90.00
#
_symmetry.space_group_name_H-M   'P 1'
#
loop_
_entity.id
_entity.type
_entity.pdbx_description
1 polymer ?
#
loop_
_entity_poly.entity_id
_entity_poly.type
_entity_poly.pdbx_seq_one_letter_code
_entity_poly.pdbx_strand_id
1 'polypeptide(L)'
;MVCLLSRKRSCRLFVIVALLAVSTDQYATAAKNDVEVIIDEATLVRLDRPAAEIVVGNPSIADVSVQSGRGLIVTGKSFGETNLIVMDADGKVVVNRTLIVQEPRTGFVTIYKGASRQTLHCAPHCTPENGTGPVRRPRSQ
;
A
#
# COMPACT_ATOMS: atom_id res chain seq x y z
N MET A 1 -14.25 -57.81 41.97
CA MET A 1 -12.91 -57.14 42.04
C MET A 1 -12.28 -57.10 40.63
N VAL A 2 -13.00 -56.61 39.62
CA VAL A 2 -12.58 -56.59 38.18
C VAL A 2 -13.05 -55.29 37.47
N CYS A 3 -13.02 -54.11 38.11
CA CYS A 3 -13.52 -52.90 37.47
C CYS A 3 -12.57 -51.70 37.58
N LEU A 4 -11.30 -51.88 37.89
CA LEU A 4 -10.37 -50.77 38.15
C LEU A 4 -9.27 -50.61 37.08
N LEU A 5 -9.15 -51.54 36.10
CA LEU A 5 -8.10 -51.49 35.06
C LEU A 5 -8.54 -50.82 33.77
N SER A 6 -9.83 -50.65 33.51
CA SER A 6 -10.32 -50.07 32.24
C SER A 6 -10.26 -48.54 32.20
N ARG A 7 -10.27 -47.86 33.35
CA ARG A 7 -10.35 -46.41 33.42
C ARG A 7 -9.01 -45.64 33.10
N LYS A 8 -7.88 -46.32 33.26
CA LYS A 8 -6.55 -45.71 33.02
C LYS A 8 -6.16 -45.63 31.52
N ARG A 9 -6.70 -46.53 30.70
CA ARG A 9 -6.40 -46.52 29.24
C ARG A 9 -7.22 -45.45 28.50
N SER A 10 -8.47 -45.24 28.93
CA SER A 10 -9.33 -44.19 28.31
C SER A 10 -8.85 -42.79 28.62
N CYS A 11 -8.31 -42.54 29.82
CA CYS A 11 -7.77 -41.22 30.21
C CYS A 11 -6.49 -40.89 29.46
N ARG A 12 -5.63 -41.88 29.11
CA ARG A 12 -4.42 -41.63 28.31
C ARG A 12 -4.73 -41.34 26.85
N LEU A 13 -5.78 -41.94 26.30
CA LEU A 13 -6.22 -41.62 24.94
C LEU A 13 -6.83 -40.21 24.84
N PHE A 14 -7.58 -39.79 25.86
CA PHE A 14 -8.14 -38.43 25.93
C PHE A 14 -7.06 -37.35 26.08
N VAL A 15 -6.00 -37.61 26.84
CA VAL A 15 -4.87 -36.67 26.98
C VAL A 15 -4.08 -36.53 25.69
N ILE A 16 -3.88 -37.62 24.93
CA ILE A 16 -3.16 -37.59 23.65
C ILE A 16 -3.99 -36.85 22.57
N VAL A 17 -5.31 -37.04 22.53
CA VAL A 17 -6.20 -36.33 21.61
C VAL A 17 -6.28 -34.82 21.96
N ALA A 18 -6.24 -34.46 23.25
CA ALA A 18 -6.20 -33.07 23.67
C ALA A 18 -4.87 -32.35 23.38
N LEU A 19 -3.74 -33.06 23.33
CA LEU A 19 -2.45 -32.48 22.96
C LEU A 19 -2.28 -32.26 21.44
N LEU A 20 -3.04 -32.96 20.60
CA LEU A 20 -2.99 -32.79 19.13
C LEU A 20 -3.85 -31.63 18.62
N ALA A 21 -4.68 -31.00 19.47
CA ALA A 21 -5.59 -29.92 19.08
C ALA A 21 -5.01 -28.50 19.27
N VAL A 22 -3.75 -28.32 19.69
CA VAL A 22 -3.19 -27.01 20.07
C VAL A 22 -2.22 -26.43 19.05
N SER A 23 -2.12 -26.98 17.85
CA SER A 23 -1.26 -26.41 16.79
C SER A 23 -2.08 -25.80 15.65
N THR A 24 -2.96 -24.83 15.99
CA THR A 24 -3.37 -23.82 15.02
C THR A 24 -2.40 -22.65 15.18
N ASP A 25 -1.28 -22.72 14.44
CA ASP A 25 -0.45 -21.55 14.18
C ASP A 25 -1.33 -20.51 13.47
N GLN A 26 -1.88 -19.59 14.24
CA GLN A 26 -2.47 -18.36 13.72
C GLN A 26 -1.30 -17.52 13.20
N TYR A 27 -1.00 -17.67 11.92
CA TYR A 27 -0.21 -16.68 11.22
C TYR A 27 -0.98 -15.36 11.28
N ALA A 28 -0.65 -14.52 12.26
CA ALA A 28 -1.09 -13.14 12.31
C ALA A 28 -0.47 -12.47 11.08
N THR A 29 -1.26 -12.36 10.01
CA THR A 29 -0.95 -11.48 8.89
C THR A 29 -0.94 -10.07 9.48
N ALA A 30 0.24 -9.54 9.77
CA ALA A 30 0.39 -8.13 10.10
C ALA A 30 -0.23 -7.36 8.94
N ALA A 31 -1.37 -6.71 9.20
CA ALA A 31 -2.00 -5.85 8.20
C ALA A 31 -0.98 -4.78 7.84
N LYS A 32 -0.40 -4.89 6.65
CA LYS A 32 0.53 -3.93 6.11
C LYS A 32 -0.25 -2.63 5.95
N ASN A 33 -0.02 -1.69 6.84
CA ASN A 33 -0.72 -0.40 6.87
C ASN A 33 -0.13 0.57 5.85
N ASP A 34 0.14 0.07 4.64
CA ASP A 34 0.67 0.88 3.56
C ASP A 34 -0.46 1.64 2.86
N VAL A 35 -0.15 2.84 2.41
CA VAL A 35 -1.02 3.64 1.54
C VAL A 35 -0.46 3.57 0.13
N GLU A 36 -1.18 2.88 -0.75
CA GLU A 36 -0.83 2.81 -2.16
C GLU A 36 -1.49 3.97 -2.92
N VAL A 37 -0.70 4.68 -3.71
CA VAL A 37 -1.13 5.81 -4.55
C VAL A 37 -0.57 5.62 -5.94
N ILE A 38 -1.33 5.98 -6.95
CA ILE A 38 -0.88 5.97 -8.34
C ILE A 38 -0.31 7.36 -8.67
N ILE A 39 0.72 7.42 -9.52
CA ILE A 39 1.29 8.67 -10.02
C ILE A 39 0.17 9.52 -10.65
N ASP A 40 0.17 10.83 -10.38
CA ASP A 40 -0.81 11.81 -10.84
C ASP A 40 -2.24 11.56 -10.32
N GLU A 41 -2.43 10.63 -9.38
CA GLU A 41 -3.70 10.41 -8.69
C GLU A 41 -3.67 10.90 -7.25
N ALA A 42 -4.86 11.24 -6.75
CA ALA A 42 -5.08 11.66 -5.37
C ALA A 42 -5.91 10.63 -4.62
N THR A 43 -5.41 10.18 -3.47
CA THR A 43 -6.10 9.23 -2.59
C THR A 43 -6.50 9.90 -1.28
N LEU A 44 -7.77 9.72 -0.87
CA LEU A 44 -8.27 10.23 0.41
C LEU A 44 -7.98 9.24 1.54
N VAL A 45 -7.20 9.66 2.52
CA VAL A 45 -6.93 8.93 3.76
C VAL A 45 -7.73 9.57 4.90
N ARG A 46 -8.56 8.79 5.57
CA ARG A 46 -9.33 9.25 6.73
C ARG A 46 -8.57 9.00 8.02
N LEU A 47 -8.61 9.97 8.92
CA LEU A 47 -7.98 9.93 10.23
C LEU A 47 -9.01 9.71 11.32
N ASP A 48 -8.64 8.95 12.36
CA ASP A 48 -9.46 8.77 13.56
C ASP A 48 -9.48 10.04 14.43
N ARG A 49 -8.43 10.87 14.34
CA ARG A 49 -8.24 12.12 15.09
C ARG A 49 -7.84 13.26 14.16
N PRO A 50 -8.09 14.53 14.53
CA PRO A 50 -7.64 15.67 13.73
C PRO A 50 -6.12 15.71 13.63
N ALA A 51 -5.61 16.00 12.42
CA ALA A 51 -4.20 16.26 12.18
C ALA A 51 -3.84 17.70 12.57
N ALA A 52 -2.73 17.86 13.31
CA ALA A 52 -2.11 19.15 13.58
C ALA A 52 -0.79 19.32 12.84
N GLU A 53 -0.02 18.24 12.71
CA GLU A 53 1.25 18.23 11.99
C GLU A 53 1.34 17.03 11.06
N ILE A 54 1.89 17.26 9.87
CA ILE A 54 2.06 16.22 8.83
C ILE A 54 3.49 16.30 8.32
N VAL A 55 4.14 15.14 8.30
CA VAL A 55 5.50 14.99 7.79
C VAL A 55 5.53 13.91 6.73
N VAL A 56 5.99 14.27 5.53
CA VAL A 56 6.29 13.36 4.43
C VAL A 56 7.81 13.22 4.31
N GLY A 57 8.31 12.01 4.34
CA GLY A 57 9.75 11.75 4.33
C GLY A 57 10.44 12.24 3.06
N ASN A 58 9.78 12.04 1.90
CA ASN A 58 10.28 12.55 0.61
C ASN A 58 9.17 13.24 -0.19
N PRO A 59 9.14 14.59 -0.20
CA PRO A 59 8.14 15.37 -0.91
C PRO A 59 8.23 15.30 -2.45
N SER A 60 9.31 14.72 -2.99
CA SER A 60 9.43 14.47 -4.44
C SER A 60 8.61 13.26 -4.88
N ILE A 61 8.33 12.30 -3.99
CA ILE A 61 7.59 11.07 -4.27
C ILE A 61 6.09 11.30 -4.09
N ALA A 62 5.69 11.91 -2.99
CA ALA A 62 4.29 12.18 -2.67
C ALA A 62 4.12 13.52 -1.97
N ASP A 63 2.97 14.12 -2.15
CA ASP A 63 2.53 15.33 -1.44
C ASP A 63 1.26 15.05 -0.64
N VAL A 64 1.07 15.75 0.48
CA VAL A 64 -0.09 15.55 1.36
C VAL A 64 -0.70 16.88 1.75
N SER A 65 -2.00 17.01 1.54
CA SER A 65 -2.78 18.17 1.97
C SER A 65 -3.88 17.78 2.96
N VAL A 66 -4.18 18.69 3.90
CA VAL A 66 -5.27 18.49 4.86
C VAL A 66 -6.59 18.94 4.27
N GLN A 67 -7.56 18.03 4.29
CA GLN A 67 -8.94 18.33 3.96
C GLN A 67 -9.79 18.18 5.23
N SER A 68 -10.34 19.28 5.75
CA SER A 68 -11.25 19.26 6.91
C SER A 68 -10.77 18.56 8.20
N GLY A 69 -9.51 18.75 8.61
CA GLY A 69 -8.95 18.29 9.89
C GLY A 69 -8.79 16.76 10.06
N ARG A 70 -9.69 15.95 9.52
CA ARG A 70 -9.65 14.48 9.59
C ARG A 70 -9.48 13.78 8.25
N GLY A 71 -9.35 14.51 7.18
CA GLY A 71 -9.10 14.00 5.84
C GLY A 71 -7.74 14.43 5.35
N LEU A 72 -6.96 13.51 4.83
CA LEU A 72 -5.73 13.79 4.10
C LEU A 72 -5.92 13.42 2.65
N ILE A 73 -5.54 14.32 1.76
CA ILE A 73 -5.40 14.01 0.34
C ILE A 73 -3.93 13.74 0.09
N VAL A 74 -3.60 12.53 -0.30
CA VAL A 74 -2.25 12.10 -0.67
C VAL A 74 -2.18 12.06 -2.19
N THR A 75 -1.25 12.80 -2.77
CA THR A 75 -1.04 12.87 -4.23
C THR A 75 0.29 12.23 -4.57
N GLY A 76 0.28 11.25 -5.47
CA GLY A 76 1.48 10.63 -6.01
C GLY A 76 2.16 11.54 -7.04
N LYS A 77 3.45 11.83 -6.87
CA LYS A 77 4.23 12.71 -7.78
C LYS A 77 5.22 11.94 -8.63
N SER A 78 5.90 10.98 -8.03
CA SER A 78 6.86 10.14 -8.74
C SER A 78 6.90 8.75 -8.12
N PHE A 79 7.26 7.77 -8.92
CA PHE A 79 7.46 6.39 -8.49
C PHE A 79 8.43 6.29 -7.32
N GLY A 80 8.07 5.50 -6.32
CA GLY A 80 8.94 5.24 -5.17
C GLY A 80 8.18 4.94 -3.89
N GLU A 81 8.93 4.81 -2.81
CA GLU A 81 8.44 4.55 -1.47
C GLU A 81 8.93 5.66 -0.53
N THR A 82 8.04 6.13 0.33
CA THR A 82 8.33 7.09 1.39
C THR A 82 7.48 6.79 2.61
N ASN A 83 7.54 7.62 3.65
CA ASN A 83 6.71 7.47 4.83
C ASN A 83 5.88 8.72 5.10
N LEU A 84 4.73 8.50 5.75
CA LEU A 84 3.82 9.53 6.21
C LEU A 84 3.68 9.42 7.73
N ILE A 85 3.98 10.50 8.43
CA ILE A 85 3.76 10.65 9.87
C ILE A 85 2.78 11.80 10.08
N VAL A 86 1.73 11.53 10.84
CA VAL A 86 0.71 12.51 11.23
C VAL A 86 0.62 12.57 12.74
N MET A 87 0.66 13.77 13.28
CA MET A 87 0.54 14.02 14.73
C MET A 87 -0.68 14.90 15.03
N ASP A 88 -1.25 14.71 16.21
CA ASP A 88 -2.31 15.57 16.74
C ASP A 88 -1.73 16.80 17.45
N ALA A 89 -2.61 17.67 17.98
CA ALA A 89 -2.23 18.89 18.68
C ALA A 89 -1.43 18.63 19.97
N ASP A 90 -1.52 17.43 20.54
CA ASP A 90 -0.78 17.02 21.72
C ASP A 90 0.60 16.40 21.38
N GLY A 91 0.97 16.38 20.09
CA GLY A 91 2.21 15.79 19.59
C GLY A 91 2.19 14.25 19.54
N LYS A 92 1.02 13.64 19.69
CA LYS A 92 0.88 12.19 19.62
C LYS A 92 0.74 11.73 18.19
N VAL A 93 1.48 10.69 17.82
CA VAL A 93 1.39 10.08 16.47
C VAL A 93 0.02 9.44 16.29
N VAL A 94 -0.73 9.93 15.30
CA VAL A 94 -2.03 9.41 14.86
C VAL A 94 -1.86 8.41 13.72
N VAL A 95 -0.94 8.69 12.81
CA VAL A 95 -0.62 7.82 11.66
C VAL A 95 0.90 7.73 11.51
N ASN A 96 1.38 6.52 11.28
CA ASN A 96 2.73 6.23 10.81
C ASN A 96 2.60 5.11 9.79
N ARG A 97 2.68 5.46 8.50
CA ARG A 97 2.44 4.51 7.39
C ARG A 97 3.47 4.71 6.29
N THR A 98 3.74 3.65 5.57
CA THR A 98 4.47 3.70 4.32
C THR A 98 3.56 4.19 3.21
N LEU A 99 4.04 5.14 2.40
CA LEU A 99 3.42 5.55 1.14
C LEU A 99 4.16 4.88 -0.01
N ILE A 100 3.44 4.14 -0.83
CA ILE A 100 3.96 3.47 -2.01
C ILE A 100 3.31 4.13 -3.23
N VAL A 101 4.10 4.85 -4.00
CA VAL A 101 3.64 5.46 -5.25
C VAL A 101 4.02 4.54 -6.41
N GLN A 102 2.99 4.09 -7.14
CA GLN A 102 3.11 3.13 -8.24
C GLN A 102 2.74 3.79 -9.57
N GLU A 103 3.29 3.24 -10.64
CA GLU A 103 2.84 3.58 -11.99
C GLU A 103 1.44 3.01 -12.26
N PRO A 104 0.59 3.70 -13.04
CA PRO A 104 -0.68 3.14 -13.47
C PRO A 104 -0.45 1.83 -14.24
N ARG A 105 -1.18 0.79 -13.87
CA ARG A 105 -1.02 -0.54 -14.50
C ARG A 105 -1.70 -0.66 -15.87
N THR A 106 -2.50 0.33 -16.26
CA THR A 106 -3.30 0.35 -17.48
C THR A 106 -2.89 1.51 -18.38
N GLY A 107 -2.99 1.30 -19.69
CA GLY A 107 -2.70 2.35 -20.66
C GLY A 107 -1.23 2.47 -21.08
N PHE A 108 -0.36 1.54 -20.67
CA PHE A 108 1.04 1.54 -21.11
C PHE A 108 1.29 0.50 -22.20
N VAL A 109 2.03 0.94 -23.22
CA VAL A 109 2.54 0.07 -24.30
C VAL A 109 4.04 0.20 -24.34
N THR A 110 4.74 -0.92 -24.21
CA THR A 110 6.20 -0.94 -24.35
C THR A 110 6.57 -1.43 -25.74
N ILE A 111 7.34 -0.60 -26.45
CA ILE A 111 7.84 -0.90 -27.79
C ILE A 111 9.33 -1.21 -27.69
N TYR A 112 9.75 -2.30 -28.31
CA TYR A 112 11.16 -2.68 -28.46
C TYR A 112 11.60 -2.44 -29.90
N LYS A 113 12.67 -1.65 -30.10
CA LYS A 113 13.33 -1.43 -31.39
C LYS A 113 14.78 -1.88 -31.26
N GLY A 114 15.07 -3.11 -31.62
CA GLY A 114 16.39 -3.70 -31.38
C GLY A 114 16.71 -3.77 -29.90
N ALA A 115 17.80 -3.16 -29.45
CA ALA A 115 18.19 -3.05 -28.04
C ALA A 115 17.53 -1.87 -27.29
N SER A 116 16.77 -1.03 -27.98
CA SER A 116 16.10 0.13 -27.37
C SER A 116 14.69 -0.22 -26.91
N ARG A 117 14.36 0.19 -25.68
CA ARG A 117 13.03 0.05 -25.06
C ARG A 117 12.40 1.45 -24.91
N GLN A 118 11.15 1.60 -25.32
CA GLN A 118 10.38 2.82 -25.13
C GLN A 118 9.00 2.48 -24.57
N THR A 119 8.62 3.12 -23.46
CA THR A 119 7.28 3.01 -22.87
C THR A 119 6.44 4.20 -23.32
N LEU A 120 5.21 3.94 -23.71
CA LEU A 120 4.23 4.91 -24.17
C LEU A 120 3.01 4.83 -23.27
N HIS A 121 2.47 5.96 -22.86
CA HIS A 121 1.16 6.05 -22.21
C HIS A 121 0.08 6.33 -23.27
N CYS A 122 -0.97 5.50 -23.31
CA CYS A 122 -2.02 5.55 -24.32
C CYS A 122 -3.38 5.88 -23.67
N ALA A 123 -3.81 7.17 -23.75
CA ALA A 123 -5.12 7.62 -23.31
C ALA A 123 -5.54 8.94 -24.01
N PRO A 124 -6.32 8.92 -25.06
CA PRO A 124 -6.60 7.93 -26.10
C PRO A 124 -5.48 7.78 -27.14
N HIS A 125 -4.47 8.67 -27.13
CA HIS A 125 -3.30 8.63 -28.01
C HIS A 125 -2.07 8.23 -27.25
N CYS A 126 -1.17 7.46 -27.87
CA CYS A 126 0.07 7.02 -27.25
C CYS A 126 1.12 8.12 -27.29
N THR A 127 1.59 8.57 -26.13
CA THR A 127 2.68 9.54 -25.96
C THR A 127 3.83 8.90 -25.16
N PRO A 128 5.10 9.24 -25.46
CA PRO A 128 6.23 8.77 -24.67
C PRO A 128 6.13 9.28 -23.23
N GLU A 129 6.38 8.41 -22.25
CA GLU A 129 6.29 8.71 -20.82
C GLU A 129 7.21 9.88 -20.38
N ASN A 130 8.34 10.08 -21.03
CA ASN A 130 9.34 11.11 -20.68
C ASN A 130 9.11 12.48 -21.33
N GLY A 131 7.92 12.77 -21.84
CA GLY A 131 7.63 14.08 -22.43
C GLY A 131 8.48 14.48 -23.66
N THR A 132 9.40 13.63 -24.10
CA THR A 132 10.24 13.82 -25.29
C THR A 132 9.57 13.23 -26.53
N GLY A 133 8.26 13.38 -26.65
CA GLY A 133 7.57 13.15 -27.91
C GLY A 133 7.93 14.28 -28.90
N PRO A 134 7.98 14.01 -30.23
CA PRO A 134 8.15 15.07 -31.20
C PRO A 134 7.01 16.06 -31.02
N VAL A 135 7.35 17.29 -30.62
CA VAL A 135 6.42 18.42 -30.58
C VAL A 135 5.78 18.52 -31.97
N ARG A 136 4.52 18.10 -32.10
CA ARG A 136 3.75 18.37 -33.32
C ARG A 136 3.65 19.89 -33.44
N ARG A 137 4.45 20.48 -34.30
CA ARG A 137 4.24 21.87 -34.72
C ARG A 137 2.80 21.96 -35.27
N PRO A 138 1.98 22.91 -34.77
CA PRO A 138 0.67 23.14 -35.39
C PRO A 138 0.89 23.43 -36.85
N ARG A 139 0.17 22.74 -37.72
CA ARG A 139 0.11 23.10 -39.15
C ARG A 139 -0.50 24.49 -39.22
N SER A 140 0.27 25.47 -39.64
CA SER A 140 -0.25 26.76 -40.09
C SER A 140 -1.16 26.52 -41.28
N GLN A 141 -2.45 26.83 -41.16
CA GLN A 141 -3.36 27.02 -42.27
C GLN A 141 -3.06 28.37 -42.94
#